data_943de0a86f9942daf2548b5fe9002d13
#
_entry.id   943de0a86f9942daf2548b5fe9002d13
#
_cell.length_a   1.000
_cell.length_b   1.000
_cell.length_c   1.000
_cell.angle_alpha   90.00
_cell.angle_beta   90.00
_cell.angle_gamma   90.00
#
_symmetry.space_group_name_H-M   'P 1'
#
loop_
_entity.id
_entity.type
_entity.pdbx_description
1 polymer ?
#
loop_
_entity_poly.entity_id
_entity_poly.type
_entity_poly.pdbx_seq_one_letter_code
_entity_poly.pdbx_strand_id
1 'polypeptide(L)'
;MHGAGQSNVVFGDGLENYPDKGIDSRTDRGRFDILVANPPYSVAAFKPHLKLHNNELKVLETISDSGSEIETLFVERAAQLVRPGGYAAIVLPTSILDKSTSSSFMAARDVLLSSFEIVSIARFGSGTFAATGTNVAIMFLRRFDEIPPRNANALDFVDAVFERRKLTGWRDESAFNAYLGTINVDGDTYRAFLAGEANWNEWANTRHFSVYCHLFES
;
A
#
# COMPACT_ATOMS: atom_id res chain seq x y z
N MET A 1 -1.51 -29.40 -20.32
CA MET A 1 -2.41 -28.83 -19.30
C MET A 1 -2.99 -29.99 -18.53
N HIS A 2 -2.51 -30.26 -17.34
CA HIS A 2 -3.10 -31.23 -16.47
C HIS A 2 -4.33 -30.59 -15.84
N GLY A 3 -5.53 -31.11 -16.16
CA GLY A 3 -6.78 -30.52 -15.81
C GLY A 3 -6.95 -30.37 -14.31
N ALA A 4 -6.90 -29.15 -13.84
CA ALA A 4 -7.74 -28.79 -12.75
C ALA A 4 -9.17 -29.09 -13.21
N GLY A 5 -9.83 -30.04 -12.55
CA GLY A 5 -11.20 -30.41 -12.85
C GLY A 5 -12.10 -29.19 -12.93
N GLN A 6 -13.33 -29.38 -13.38
CA GLN A 6 -14.31 -28.31 -13.67
C GLN A 6 -14.20 -27.21 -12.64
N SER A 7 -13.38 -26.26 -12.98
CA SER A 7 -12.70 -25.39 -12.05
C SER A 7 -13.65 -24.27 -11.71
N ASN A 8 -13.53 -23.79 -10.54
CA ASN A 8 -14.15 -22.59 -10.01
C ASN A 8 -13.71 -21.33 -10.80
N VAL A 9 -13.71 -21.41 -12.15
CA VAL A 9 -13.43 -20.28 -13.06
C VAL A 9 -14.73 -19.56 -13.34
N VAL A 10 -14.79 -18.32 -12.91
CA VAL A 10 -15.94 -17.46 -13.14
C VAL A 10 -15.53 -16.35 -14.08
N PHE A 11 -16.27 -16.19 -15.17
CA PHE A 11 -16.11 -15.04 -16.06
C PHE A 11 -16.85 -13.84 -15.46
N GLY A 12 -16.14 -12.72 -15.29
CA GLY A 12 -16.69 -11.50 -14.75
C GLY A 12 -15.62 -10.42 -14.47
N ASP A 13 -16.05 -9.29 -13.95
CA ASP A 13 -15.16 -8.24 -13.48
C ASP A 13 -14.58 -8.62 -12.10
N GLY A 14 -13.25 -8.60 -11.97
CA GLY A 14 -12.56 -8.97 -10.71
C GLY A 14 -12.83 -8.01 -9.54
N LEU A 15 -13.40 -6.85 -9.81
CA LEU A 15 -13.79 -5.87 -8.78
C LEU A 15 -15.25 -5.98 -8.35
N GLU A 16 -16.10 -6.66 -9.12
CA GLU A 16 -17.51 -6.88 -8.80
C GLU A 16 -17.72 -8.09 -7.89
N ASN A 17 -18.91 -8.18 -7.33
CA ASN A 17 -19.37 -9.31 -6.55
C ASN A 17 -20.32 -10.17 -7.36
N TYR A 18 -20.22 -11.48 -7.19
CA TYR A 18 -21.05 -12.48 -7.87
C TYR A 18 -21.67 -13.45 -6.85
N PRO A 19 -22.59 -12.98 -6.00
CA PRO A 19 -23.17 -13.81 -4.93
C PRO A 19 -23.91 -15.03 -5.46
N ASP A 20 -24.53 -14.94 -6.64
CA ASP A 20 -25.16 -16.04 -7.35
C ASP A 20 -24.18 -17.13 -7.81
N LYS A 21 -22.90 -16.82 -7.89
CA LYS A 21 -21.80 -17.73 -8.21
C LYS A 21 -20.94 -18.07 -6.98
N GLY A 22 -21.39 -17.70 -5.79
CA GLY A 22 -20.67 -17.95 -4.54
C GLY A 22 -19.43 -17.09 -4.35
N ILE A 23 -19.36 -15.95 -5.04
CA ILE A 23 -18.25 -14.98 -4.94
C ILE A 23 -18.82 -13.65 -4.48
N ASP A 24 -18.61 -13.33 -3.21
CA ASP A 24 -19.02 -12.07 -2.62
C ASP A 24 -17.95 -11.57 -1.65
N SER A 25 -17.31 -10.46 -1.96
CA SER A 25 -16.25 -9.88 -1.12
C SER A 25 -16.72 -9.51 0.28
N ARG A 26 -18.03 -9.38 0.50
CA ARG A 26 -18.60 -9.12 1.83
C ARG A 26 -18.61 -10.37 2.70
N THR A 27 -18.82 -11.54 2.08
CA THR A 27 -18.85 -12.85 2.75
C THR A 27 -17.54 -13.61 2.65
N ASP A 28 -16.77 -13.36 1.58
CA ASP A 28 -15.49 -14.04 1.31
C ASP A 28 -14.29 -13.28 1.87
N ARG A 29 -14.53 -12.27 2.71
CA ARG A 29 -13.45 -11.53 3.36
C ARG A 29 -12.55 -12.44 4.16
N GLY A 30 -11.23 -12.37 3.88
CA GLY A 30 -10.26 -13.19 4.58
C GLY A 30 -10.43 -14.69 4.37
N ARG A 31 -10.95 -15.11 3.22
CA ARG A 31 -11.22 -16.53 2.93
C ARG A 31 -10.08 -17.24 2.21
N PHE A 32 -9.30 -16.51 1.42
CA PHE A 32 -8.32 -17.11 0.53
C PHE A 32 -6.93 -17.15 1.15
N ASP A 33 -6.27 -18.31 1.06
CA ASP A 33 -4.88 -18.49 1.51
C ASP A 33 -3.89 -17.78 0.62
N ILE A 34 -4.13 -17.81 -0.70
CA ILE A 34 -3.24 -17.25 -1.71
C ILE A 34 -4.07 -16.50 -2.76
N LEU A 35 -3.63 -15.30 -3.09
CA LEU A 35 -4.15 -14.50 -4.19
C LEU A 35 -3.02 -14.23 -5.19
N VAL A 36 -3.27 -14.51 -6.47
CA VAL A 36 -2.37 -14.12 -7.57
C VAL A 36 -3.16 -13.28 -8.55
N ALA A 37 -2.70 -12.08 -8.83
CA ALA A 37 -3.40 -11.14 -9.69
C ALA A 37 -2.44 -10.42 -10.66
N ASN A 38 -2.91 -10.28 -11.89
CA ASN A 38 -2.35 -9.36 -12.88
C ASN A 38 -3.48 -8.45 -13.36
N PRO A 39 -3.76 -7.38 -12.61
CA PRO A 39 -4.86 -6.47 -12.93
C PRO A 39 -4.59 -5.67 -14.22
N PRO A 40 -5.63 -5.15 -14.87
CA PRO A 40 -5.45 -4.18 -15.94
C PRO A 40 -4.81 -2.90 -15.41
N TYR A 41 -4.03 -2.19 -16.25
CA TYR A 41 -3.40 -0.92 -15.90
C TYR A 41 -3.94 0.21 -16.75
N SER A 42 -4.05 1.40 -16.13
CA SER A 42 -4.33 2.65 -16.83
C SER A 42 -5.57 2.60 -17.72
N VAL A 43 -6.66 2.05 -17.23
CA VAL A 43 -7.94 2.00 -17.96
C VAL A 43 -8.64 3.34 -17.78
N ALA A 44 -8.68 4.15 -18.84
CA ALA A 44 -9.29 5.49 -18.80
C ALA A 44 -10.80 5.44 -18.51
N ALA A 45 -11.27 6.36 -17.68
CA ALA A 45 -12.69 6.58 -17.36
C ALA A 45 -13.45 5.29 -16.99
N PHE A 46 -12.81 4.38 -16.25
CA PHE A 46 -13.43 3.11 -15.86
C PHE A 46 -14.50 3.27 -14.76
N LYS A 47 -14.36 4.27 -13.91
CA LYS A 47 -15.18 4.45 -12.70
C LYS A 47 -16.68 4.47 -12.97
N PRO A 48 -17.22 5.18 -14.00
CA PRO A 48 -18.66 5.15 -14.31
C PRO A 48 -19.19 3.78 -14.75
N HIS A 49 -18.30 2.87 -15.15
CA HIS A 49 -18.66 1.54 -15.64
C HIS A 49 -18.64 0.46 -14.56
N LEU A 50 -18.07 0.78 -13.38
CA LEU A 50 -18.06 -0.16 -12.26
C LEU A 50 -19.45 -0.28 -11.63
N LYS A 51 -19.91 -1.51 -11.46
CA LYS A 51 -21.16 -1.86 -10.78
C LYS A 51 -20.91 -2.22 -9.33
N LEU A 52 -20.21 -1.35 -8.60
CA LEU A 52 -19.95 -1.56 -7.19
C LEU A 52 -21.14 -1.06 -6.35
N HIS A 53 -21.57 -1.89 -5.41
CA HIS A 53 -22.58 -1.49 -4.44
C HIS A 53 -21.90 -0.77 -3.26
N ASN A 54 -22.24 0.51 -3.09
CA ASN A 54 -21.98 1.34 -1.90
C ASN A 54 -20.63 1.13 -1.18
N ASN A 55 -19.67 1.99 -1.43
CA ASN A 55 -18.44 2.20 -0.64
C ASN A 55 -17.61 0.92 -0.34
N GLU A 56 -17.69 -0.08 -1.20
CA GLU A 56 -16.94 -1.33 -1.01
C GLU A 56 -15.44 -1.14 -1.15
N LEU A 57 -15.01 -0.15 -1.92
CA LEU A 57 -13.60 0.18 -2.15
C LEU A 57 -13.34 1.66 -1.84
N LYS A 58 -12.68 1.93 -0.72
CA LYS A 58 -12.35 3.30 -0.27
C LYS A 58 -11.39 4.02 -1.21
N VAL A 59 -10.46 3.28 -1.82
CA VAL A 59 -9.53 3.84 -2.82
C VAL A 59 -10.27 4.45 -4.00
N LEU A 60 -11.45 3.91 -4.37
CA LEU A 60 -12.28 4.43 -5.45
C LEU A 60 -12.71 5.89 -5.24
N GLU A 61 -12.89 6.31 -3.99
CA GLU A 61 -13.28 7.69 -3.66
C GLU A 61 -12.18 8.70 -4.01
N THR A 62 -10.93 8.24 -4.09
CA THR A 62 -9.76 9.07 -4.43
C THR A 62 -9.50 9.19 -5.93
N ILE A 63 -10.24 8.44 -6.76
CA ILE A 63 -10.10 8.42 -8.21
C ILE A 63 -11.18 9.31 -8.81
N SER A 64 -10.80 10.22 -9.71
CA SER A 64 -11.75 11.03 -10.47
C SER A 64 -12.53 10.20 -11.50
N ASP A 65 -13.65 10.71 -12.01
CA ASP A 65 -14.44 10.01 -13.01
C ASP A 65 -13.69 9.78 -14.33
N SER A 66 -12.72 10.64 -14.64
CA SER A 66 -11.80 10.47 -15.78
C SER A 66 -10.51 9.75 -15.42
N GLY A 67 -10.34 9.32 -14.16
CA GLY A 67 -9.15 8.63 -13.67
C GLY A 67 -8.90 7.30 -14.39
N SER A 68 -7.68 6.83 -14.31
CA SER A 68 -7.23 5.62 -15.02
C SER A 68 -6.56 4.59 -14.13
N GLU A 69 -6.41 4.86 -12.83
CA GLU A 69 -5.59 4.07 -11.90
C GLU A 69 -6.38 2.87 -11.31
N ILE A 70 -7.02 2.09 -12.19
CA ILE A 70 -7.85 0.94 -11.81
C ILE A 70 -7.07 -0.11 -11.01
N GLU A 71 -5.78 -0.27 -11.27
CA GLU A 71 -4.89 -1.19 -10.59
C GLU A 71 -4.81 -0.97 -9.08
N THR A 72 -5.05 0.26 -8.62
CA THR A 72 -5.04 0.61 -7.19
C THR A 72 -6.18 -0.07 -6.43
N LEU A 73 -7.31 -0.31 -7.08
CA LEU A 73 -8.46 -0.98 -6.48
C LEU A 73 -8.19 -2.47 -6.21
N PHE A 74 -7.33 -3.09 -7.01
CA PHE A 74 -6.96 -4.49 -6.82
C PHE A 74 -6.08 -4.71 -5.58
N VAL A 75 -5.36 -3.70 -5.13
CA VAL A 75 -4.64 -3.73 -3.85
C VAL A 75 -5.64 -3.83 -2.69
N GLU A 76 -6.68 -2.99 -2.71
CA GLU A 76 -7.72 -3.03 -1.69
C GLU A 76 -8.54 -4.32 -1.77
N ARG A 77 -8.86 -4.79 -2.98
CA ARG A 77 -9.53 -6.08 -3.18
C ARG A 77 -8.70 -7.24 -2.61
N ALA A 78 -7.40 -7.25 -2.81
CA ALA A 78 -6.52 -8.26 -2.22
C ALA A 78 -6.56 -8.21 -0.68
N ALA A 79 -6.54 -7.02 -0.09
CA ALA A 79 -6.66 -6.85 1.36
C ALA A 79 -8.01 -7.35 1.91
N GLN A 80 -9.08 -7.30 1.11
CA GLN A 80 -10.38 -7.83 1.49
C GLN A 80 -10.43 -9.36 1.43
N LEU A 81 -9.83 -9.97 0.41
CA LEU A 81 -10.01 -11.39 0.11
C LEU A 81 -8.99 -12.31 0.82
N VAL A 82 -7.75 -11.86 0.97
CA VAL A 82 -6.69 -12.68 1.59
C VAL A 82 -6.90 -12.76 3.09
N ARG A 83 -6.87 -13.98 3.63
CA ARG A 83 -7.00 -14.20 5.08
C ARG A 83 -5.79 -13.66 5.85
N PRO A 84 -5.92 -13.37 7.16
CA PRO A 84 -4.77 -13.15 8.02
C PRO A 84 -3.71 -14.26 7.86
N GLY A 85 -2.44 -13.87 7.75
CA GLY A 85 -1.32 -14.78 7.49
C GLY A 85 -1.25 -15.37 6.07
N GLY A 86 -2.22 -15.09 5.21
CA GLY A 86 -2.22 -15.51 3.80
C GLY A 86 -1.28 -14.67 2.94
N TYR A 87 -1.11 -15.06 1.69
CA TYR A 87 -0.15 -14.44 0.76
C TYR A 87 -0.84 -13.86 -0.46
N ALA A 88 -0.27 -12.79 -1.00
CA ALA A 88 -0.66 -12.25 -2.29
C ALA A 88 0.57 -12.03 -3.20
N ALA A 89 0.40 -12.26 -4.49
CA ALA A 89 1.34 -11.85 -5.52
C ALA A 89 0.59 -11.01 -6.55
N ILE A 90 0.91 -9.72 -6.64
CA ILE A 90 0.19 -8.78 -7.49
C ILE A 90 1.19 -8.10 -8.43
N VAL A 91 0.90 -8.14 -9.72
CA VAL A 91 1.65 -7.38 -10.73
C VAL A 91 1.11 -5.97 -10.76
N LEU A 92 1.95 -4.98 -10.53
CA LEU A 92 1.56 -3.57 -10.43
C LEU A 92 2.55 -2.67 -11.18
N PRO A 93 2.10 -1.53 -11.72
CA PRO A 93 3.02 -0.53 -12.25
C PRO A 93 3.96 -0.02 -11.16
N THR A 94 5.22 0.25 -11.51
CA THR A 94 6.18 0.79 -10.52
C THR A 94 5.78 2.15 -9.98
N SER A 95 4.94 2.88 -10.69
CA SER A 95 4.35 4.15 -10.22
C SER A 95 3.61 4.05 -8.90
N ILE A 96 3.11 2.85 -8.53
CA ILE A 96 2.51 2.65 -7.21
C ILE A 96 3.52 2.81 -6.07
N LEU A 97 4.81 2.61 -6.34
CA LEU A 97 5.88 2.69 -5.34
C LEU A 97 6.39 4.11 -5.12
N ASP A 98 6.43 4.92 -6.17
CA ASP A 98 7.16 6.19 -6.17
C ASP A 98 6.32 7.44 -6.49
N LYS A 99 5.17 7.31 -7.16
CA LYS A 99 4.37 8.47 -7.55
C LYS A 99 3.64 9.07 -6.32
N SER A 100 4.10 10.25 -5.90
CA SER A 100 3.57 10.97 -4.74
C SER A 100 2.43 11.94 -5.05
N THR A 101 2.22 12.29 -6.31
CA THR A 101 1.24 13.31 -6.73
C THR A 101 -0.17 12.76 -6.96
N SER A 102 -0.36 11.43 -6.98
CA SER A 102 -1.66 10.80 -7.18
C SER A 102 -2.26 10.35 -5.86
N SER A 103 -3.43 10.87 -5.51
CA SER A 103 -4.19 10.49 -4.31
C SER A 103 -4.55 9.01 -4.29
N SER A 104 -4.87 8.42 -5.45
CA SER A 104 -5.20 7.00 -5.59
C SER A 104 -4.01 6.09 -5.30
N PHE A 105 -2.81 6.43 -5.80
CA PHE A 105 -1.59 5.67 -5.47
C PHE A 105 -1.19 5.83 -4.00
N MET A 106 -1.37 7.01 -3.41
CA MET A 106 -1.13 7.18 -1.97
C MET A 106 -2.11 6.36 -1.14
N ALA A 107 -3.40 6.38 -1.47
CA ALA A 107 -4.41 5.57 -0.79
C ALA A 107 -4.16 4.07 -0.94
N ALA A 108 -3.76 3.61 -2.12
CA ALA A 108 -3.41 2.21 -2.34
C ALA A 108 -2.18 1.79 -1.53
N ARG A 109 -1.15 2.64 -1.42
CA ARG A 109 0.00 2.38 -0.54
C ARG A 109 -0.40 2.32 0.93
N ASP A 110 -1.29 3.21 1.38
CA ASP A 110 -1.80 3.18 2.76
C ASP A 110 -2.50 1.84 3.06
N VAL A 111 -3.35 1.37 2.15
CA VAL A 111 -3.99 0.04 2.25
C VAL A 111 -2.93 -1.07 2.26
N LEU A 112 -1.96 -1.00 1.36
CA LEU A 112 -0.92 -2.01 1.22
C LEU A 112 -0.10 -2.13 2.51
N LEU A 113 0.40 -1.01 3.01
CA LEU A 113 1.28 -0.97 4.20
C LEU A 113 0.52 -1.23 5.51
N SER A 114 -0.77 -0.88 5.57
CA SER A 114 -1.60 -1.19 6.74
C SER A 114 -2.11 -2.62 6.76
N SER A 115 -2.09 -3.30 5.62
CA SER A 115 -2.69 -4.63 5.48
C SER A 115 -1.68 -5.75 5.30
N PHE A 116 -0.50 -5.45 4.75
CA PHE A 116 0.46 -6.46 4.34
C PHE A 116 1.88 -6.11 4.75
N GLU A 117 2.62 -7.15 5.09
CA GLU A 117 4.07 -7.17 5.08
C GLU A 117 4.55 -7.34 3.63
N ILE A 118 5.49 -6.52 3.18
CA ILE A 118 6.13 -6.69 1.87
C ILE A 118 7.26 -7.71 2.00
N VAL A 119 7.02 -8.91 1.51
CA VAL A 119 8.01 -10.01 1.55
C VAL A 119 9.12 -9.77 0.54
N SER A 120 8.74 -9.38 -0.69
CA SER A 120 9.70 -9.12 -1.77
C SER A 120 9.06 -8.30 -2.89
N ILE A 121 9.90 -7.60 -3.65
CA ILE A 121 9.50 -6.88 -4.86
C ILE A 121 10.41 -7.33 -6.01
N ALA A 122 9.84 -7.96 -7.02
CA ALA A 122 10.55 -8.31 -8.25
C ALA A 122 10.22 -7.28 -9.35
N ARG A 123 11.19 -6.45 -9.72
CA ARG A 123 11.03 -5.45 -10.79
C ARG A 123 11.36 -6.06 -12.16
N PHE A 124 10.56 -5.71 -13.15
CA PHE A 124 10.77 -6.07 -14.54
C PHE A 124 11.16 -4.85 -15.35
N GLY A 125 12.06 -5.06 -16.32
CA GLY A 125 12.48 -4.02 -17.25
C GLY A 125 11.36 -3.62 -18.23
N SER A 126 11.56 -2.49 -18.89
CA SER A 126 10.72 -2.04 -20.01
C SER A 126 10.69 -3.11 -21.12
N GLY A 127 9.52 -3.44 -21.61
CA GLY A 127 9.34 -4.45 -22.68
C GLY A 127 8.98 -5.86 -22.18
N THR A 128 8.89 -6.12 -20.89
CA THR A 128 8.40 -7.40 -20.35
C THR A 128 6.95 -7.67 -20.79
N PHE A 129 6.14 -6.63 -20.89
CA PHE A 129 4.81 -6.67 -21.47
C PHE A 129 4.85 -5.93 -22.80
N ALA A 130 4.96 -6.68 -23.90
CA ALA A 130 5.21 -6.19 -25.26
C ALA A 130 4.24 -5.09 -25.76
N ALA A 131 3.08 -4.95 -25.16
CA ALA A 131 2.05 -3.98 -25.55
C ALA A 131 2.10 -2.65 -24.79
N THR A 132 2.86 -2.56 -23.71
CA THR A 132 2.89 -1.35 -22.85
C THR A 132 4.32 -1.00 -22.47
N GLY A 133 4.73 0.24 -22.69
CA GLY A 133 6.01 0.78 -22.17
C GLY A 133 6.04 0.94 -20.64
N THR A 134 5.07 0.39 -19.92
CA THR A 134 4.92 0.53 -18.48
C THR A 134 5.88 -0.40 -17.75
N ASN A 135 6.71 0.18 -16.90
CA ASN A 135 7.53 -0.60 -15.98
C ASN A 135 6.65 -1.20 -14.89
N VAL A 136 6.80 -2.49 -14.64
CA VAL A 136 6.01 -3.22 -13.66
C VAL A 136 6.87 -3.94 -12.63
N ALA A 137 6.28 -4.27 -11.51
CA ALA A 137 6.85 -5.10 -10.48
C ALA A 137 5.82 -6.12 -9.99
N ILE A 138 6.27 -7.30 -9.59
CA ILE A 138 5.46 -8.20 -8.77
C ILE A 138 5.75 -7.87 -7.32
N MET A 139 4.70 -7.58 -6.57
CA MET A 139 4.77 -7.45 -5.12
C MET A 139 4.35 -8.76 -4.48
N PHE A 140 5.24 -9.37 -3.72
CA PHE A 140 4.96 -10.53 -2.89
C PHE A 140 4.66 -10.05 -1.47
N LEU A 141 3.46 -10.34 -1.01
CA LEU A 141 2.86 -9.77 0.18
C LEU A 141 2.41 -10.88 1.12
N ARG A 142 2.53 -10.67 2.42
CA ARG A 142 1.92 -11.50 3.45
C ARG A 142 0.90 -10.66 4.22
N ARG A 143 -0.33 -11.12 4.31
CA ARG A 143 -1.36 -10.43 5.11
C ARG A 143 -0.96 -10.46 6.58
N PHE A 144 -1.03 -9.32 7.27
CA PHE A 144 -0.81 -9.31 8.71
C PHE A 144 -1.81 -10.23 9.42
N ASP A 145 -1.36 -10.91 10.47
CA ASP A 145 -2.24 -11.72 11.32
C ASP A 145 -3.18 -10.80 12.12
N GLU A 146 -2.63 -9.70 12.63
CA GLU A 146 -3.35 -8.60 13.24
C GLU A 146 -2.92 -7.30 12.56
N ILE A 147 -3.88 -6.39 12.33
CA ILE A 147 -3.55 -5.10 11.72
C ILE A 147 -2.71 -4.30 12.72
N PRO A 148 -1.45 -3.97 12.40
CA PRO A 148 -0.61 -3.19 13.30
C PRO A 148 -1.22 -1.79 13.50
N PRO A 149 -1.07 -1.19 14.67
CA PRO A 149 -1.39 0.22 14.87
C PRO A 149 -0.64 1.06 13.81
N ARG A 150 -1.27 2.10 13.30
CA ARG A 150 -0.79 2.89 12.15
C ARG A 150 0.67 3.36 12.29
N ASN A 151 1.12 3.63 13.51
CA ASN A 151 2.47 4.12 13.81
C ASN A 151 3.32 3.10 14.60
N ALA A 152 2.85 1.87 14.80
CA ALA A 152 3.51 0.91 15.68
C ALA A 152 4.96 0.66 15.30
N ASN A 153 5.25 0.46 14.01
CA ASN A 153 6.61 0.19 13.55
C ASN A 153 7.54 1.39 13.77
N ALA A 154 7.07 2.60 13.47
CA ALA A 154 7.87 3.81 13.65
C ALA A 154 8.16 4.07 15.14
N LEU A 155 7.16 3.93 16.00
CA LEU A 155 7.33 4.07 17.45
C LEU A 155 8.25 2.99 18.01
N ASP A 156 8.10 1.73 17.59
CA ASP A 156 8.96 0.65 18.07
C ASP A 156 10.43 0.86 17.67
N PHE A 157 10.69 1.37 16.47
CA PHE A 157 12.03 1.74 16.03
C PHE A 157 12.60 2.88 16.87
N VAL A 158 11.83 3.94 17.09
CA VAL A 158 12.28 5.08 17.91
C VAL A 158 12.53 4.63 19.35
N ASP A 159 11.61 3.89 19.96
CA ASP A 159 11.78 3.36 21.32
C ASP A 159 12.99 2.44 21.43
N ALA A 160 13.24 1.60 20.43
CA ALA A 160 14.41 0.73 20.43
C ALA A 160 15.74 1.50 20.34
N VAL A 161 15.79 2.62 19.61
CA VAL A 161 16.94 3.51 19.57
C VAL A 161 17.18 4.14 20.94
N PHE A 162 16.12 4.68 21.57
CA PHE A 162 16.21 5.29 22.90
C PHE A 162 16.62 4.30 23.99
N GLU A 163 16.06 3.09 23.94
CA GLU A 163 16.39 2.03 24.91
C GLU A 163 17.68 1.27 24.54
N ARG A 164 18.37 1.65 23.46
CA ARG A 164 19.56 0.98 22.94
C ARG A 164 19.34 -0.52 22.71
N ARG A 165 18.12 -0.93 22.37
CA ARG A 165 17.79 -2.30 22.01
C ARG A 165 18.34 -2.62 20.61
N LYS A 166 18.83 -3.86 20.43
CA LYS A 166 19.16 -4.35 19.09
C LYS A 166 17.86 -4.71 18.37
N LEU A 167 17.60 -4.02 17.25
CA LEU A 167 16.52 -4.38 16.34
C LEU A 167 17.04 -5.29 15.23
N THR A 168 16.32 -6.36 14.96
CA THR A 168 16.59 -7.20 13.79
C THR A 168 16.28 -6.40 12.52
N GLY A 169 17.31 -6.18 11.68
CA GLY A 169 17.19 -5.42 10.44
C GLY A 169 17.44 -3.91 10.54
N TRP A 170 17.52 -3.33 11.72
CA TRP A 170 17.98 -1.94 11.90
C TRP A 170 19.50 -1.90 11.85
N ARG A 171 20.06 -1.25 10.86
CA ARG A 171 21.50 -1.28 10.63
C ARG A 171 22.23 -0.04 11.09
N ASP A 172 21.54 1.07 11.30
CA ASP A 172 22.25 2.34 11.44
C ASP A 172 21.55 3.37 12.30
N GLU A 173 21.82 3.33 13.63
CA GLU A 173 21.44 4.38 14.57
C GLU A 173 22.04 5.74 14.15
N SER A 174 23.20 5.74 13.48
CA SER A 174 23.83 6.95 13.00
C SER A 174 23.03 7.62 11.90
N ALA A 175 22.36 6.85 11.03
CA ALA A 175 21.49 7.37 9.99
C ALA A 175 20.25 8.06 10.58
N PHE A 176 19.66 7.49 11.63
CA PHE A 176 18.54 8.13 12.34
C PHE A 176 18.96 9.44 12.99
N ASN A 177 20.08 9.46 13.70
CA ASN A 177 20.62 10.68 14.31
C ASN A 177 21.00 11.74 13.27
N ALA A 178 21.55 11.33 12.11
CA ALA A 178 21.82 12.22 10.99
C ALA A 178 20.53 12.81 10.41
N TYR A 179 19.49 11.99 10.27
CA TYR A 179 18.17 12.46 9.84
C TYR A 179 17.58 13.48 10.81
N LEU A 180 17.58 13.20 12.12
CA LEU A 180 17.12 14.15 13.15
C LEU A 180 17.91 15.47 13.07
N GLY A 181 19.22 15.39 12.87
CA GLY A 181 20.07 16.55 12.65
C GLY A 181 19.69 17.37 11.42
N THR A 182 19.29 16.71 10.33
CA THR A 182 18.85 17.37 9.10
C THR A 182 17.57 18.18 9.29
N ILE A 183 16.62 17.63 10.04
CA ILE A 183 15.33 18.30 10.34
C ILE A 183 15.43 19.19 11.59
N ASN A 184 16.57 19.19 12.25
CA ASN A 184 16.86 19.93 13.49
C ASN A 184 15.81 19.71 14.60
N VAL A 185 15.48 18.44 14.81
CA VAL A 185 14.56 17.96 15.85
C VAL A 185 15.33 17.02 16.76
N ASP A 186 15.14 17.14 18.05
CA ASP A 186 15.66 16.15 18.99
C ASP A 186 14.79 14.88 19.01
N GLY A 187 15.36 13.79 19.51
CA GLY A 187 14.71 12.49 19.49
C GLY A 187 13.41 12.46 20.31
N ASP A 188 13.37 13.13 21.46
CA ASP A 188 12.20 13.12 22.33
C ASP A 188 11.03 13.87 21.68
N THR A 189 11.30 15.00 21.04
CA THR A 189 10.31 15.74 20.26
C THR A 189 9.79 14.89 19.08
N TYR A 190 10.67 14.19 18.38
CA TYR A 190 10.31 13.31 17.27
C TYR A 190 9.44 12.13 17.75
N ARG A 191 9.78 11.56 18.91
CA ARG A 191 9.01 10.50 19.53
C ARG A 191 7.61 10.97 19.94
N ALA A 192 7.50 12.12 20.60
CA ALA A 192 6.22 12.71 20.98
C ALA A 192 5.34 13.00 19.76
N PHE A 193 5.94 13.44 18.66
CA PHE A 193 5.25 13.62 17.40
C PHE A 193 4.69 12.30 16.82
N LEU A 194 5.49 11.23 16.78
CA LEU A 194 5.04 9.92 16.32
C LEU A 194 3.96 9.32 17.23
N ALA A 195 4.01 9.59 18.52
CA ALA A 195 2.98 9.19 19.48
C ALA A 195 1.67 10.00 19.36
N GLY A 196 1.67 11.09 18.55
CA GLY A 196 0.53 12.00 18.45
C GLY A 196 0.37 12.93 19.67
N GLU A 197 1.39 13.04 20.50
CA GLU A 197 1.41 13.86 21.71
C GLU A 197 1.89 15.29 21.42
N ALA A 198 2.62 15.50 20.33
CA ALA A 198 3.11 16.80 19.92
C ALA A 198 2.18 17.44 18.87
N ASN A 199 2.02 18.77 18.97
CA ASN A 199 1.24 19.53 18.00
C ASN A 199 2.03 19.72 16.70
N TRP A 200 1.61 19.06 15.64
CA TRP A 200 2.22 19.19 14.31
C TRP A 200 2.37 20.65 13.85
N ASN A 201 1.35 21.48 14.11
CA ASN A 201 1.38 22.88 13.67
C ASN A 201 2.48 23.70 14.36
N GLU A 202 2.80 23.41 15.61
CA GLU A 202 3.91 24.06 16.31
C GLU A 202 5.24 23.71 15.68
N TRP A 203 5.44 22.44 15.35
CA TRP A 203 6.65 21.98 14.71
C TRP A 203 6.75 22.42 13.23
N ALA A 204 5.66 22.31 12.47
CA ALA A 204 5.59 22.73 11.08
C ALA A 204 5.92 24.23 10.89
N ASN A 205 5.64 25.06 11.89
CA ASN A 205 5.92 26.48 11.86
C ASN A 205 7.34 26.82 12.34
N THR A 206 8.15 25.84 12.75
CA THR A 206 9.55 26.12 13.08
C THR A 206 10.35 26.47 11.82
N ARG A 207 11.27 27.44 11.93
CA ARG A 207 12.12 27.87 10.81
C ARG A 207 12.83 26.69 10.12
N HIS A 208 13.25 25.71 10.89
CA HIS A 208 14.00 24.56 10.38
C HIS A 208 13.12 23.63 9.56
N PHE A 209 11.89 23.38 9.98
CA PHE A 209 10.96 22.54 9.23
C PHE A 209 10.45 23.24 7.96
N SER A 210 10.24 24.55 7.99
CA SER A 210 9.87 25.31 6.79
C SER A 210 10.97 25.28 5.72
N VAL A 211 12.25 25.34 6.12
CA VAL A 211 13.38 25.17 5.20
C VAL A 211 13.42 23.76 4.63
N TYR A 212 13.13 22.74 5.45
CA TYR A 212 13.04 21.35 5.00
C TYR A 212 11.89 21.16 4.00
N CYS A 213 10.71 21.67 4.26
CA CYS A 213 9.59 21.62 3.32
C CYS A 213 9.91 22.32 1.99
N HIS A 214 10.56 23.47 2.02
CA HIS A 214 10.97 24.20 0.80
C HIS A 214 11.93 23.40 -0.12
N LEU A 215 12.71 22.48 0.43
CA LEU A 215 13.58 21.60 -0.36
C LEU A 215 12.80 20.55 -1.16
N PHE A 216 11.53 20.30 -0.82
CA PHE A 216 10.66 19.36 -1.53
C PHE A 216 9.62 20.02 -2.42
N GLU A 217 9.44 21.33 -2.31
CA GLU A 217 8.51 22.11 -3.13
C GLU A 217 9.20 22.70 -4.39
N SER A 218 10.52 22.61 -4.48
CA SER A 218 11.34 23.06 -5.62
C SER A 218 11.72 21.90 -6.55
#